data_2a842545087f0075f168d7fa95073067
#
_entry.id   2a842545087f0075f168d7fa95073067
#
_cell.length_a   1.000
_cell.length_b   1.000
_cell.length_c   1.000
_cell.angle_alpha   90.00
_cell.angle_beta   90.00
_cell.angle_gamma   90.00
#
_symmetry.space_group_name_H-M   'P 1'
#
loop_
_entity.id
_entity.type
_entity.pdbx_description
1 polymer ?
#
loop_
_entity_poly.entity_id
_entity_poly.type
_entity_poly.pdbx_seq_one_letter_code
_entity_poly.pdbx_strand_id
1 'polypeptide(L)'
;MNPNWLGVTSAILAIVAFFVVYHAVIEKPPKTRILLALLALVAASPGASFAAYYAHILPESSWYYQFRSIAGTELLVVFLGVAGGLAATLLPRVLLLLPLLGVAAFSIAPIIKPFIGPIAGDALKDEWDGAVCLQSTPSTCGAASTATILRYLGGEAGESQLAAEAHSYNGGTEAWYLARAARSRGYDVHFDFRSSFSPEGGLPSVVGVRLGVVGHFIAILGQEGDRFLVGDPLIGRELLSRDDLQKRYAFTGFHMRIKNKGEQAVPSDRHKPSGRASSAGSTTPADRN
;
A
#
# COMPACT_ATOMS: atom_id res chain seq x y z
N MET A 1 -4.09 2.44 19.70
CA MET A 1 -2.96 1.75 19.05
C MET A 1 -3.44 0.41 18.50
N ASN A 2 -3.16 0.08 17.24
CA ASN A 2 -3.52 -1.21 16.65
C ASN A 2 -2.29 -1.85 16.00
N PRO A 3 -1.47 -2.58 16.78
CA PRO A 3 -0.25 -3.21 16.28
C PRO A 3 -0.56 -4.32 15.27
N ASN A 4 0.40 -4.62 14.41
CA ASN A 4 0.32 -5.78 13.52
C ASN A 4 0.59 -7.07 14.32
N TRP A 5 -0.46 -7.62 14.94
CA TRP A 5 -0.35 -8.84 15.75
C TRP A 5 0.10 -10.05 14.95
N LEU A 6 -0.25 -10.14 13.67
CA LEU A 6 0.25 -11.20 12.79
C LEU A 6 1.77 -11.10 12.63
N GLY A 7 2.29 -9.89 12.44
CA GLY A 7 3.72 -9.64 12.37
C GLY A 7 4.44 -10.01 13.68
N VAL A 8 3.86 -9.61 14.83
CA VAL A 8 4.39 -9.97 16.15
C VAL A 8 4.44 -11.50 16.33
N THR A 9 3.34 -12.19 16.03
CA THR A 9 3.29 -13.65 16.09
C THR A 9 4.31 -14.29 15.17
N SER A 10 4.47 -13.77 13.94
CA SER A 10 5.46 -14.27 12.97
C SER A 10 6.89 -14.08 13.48
N ALA A 11 7.20 -12.97 14.14
CA ALA A 11 8.52 -12.73 14.74
C ALA A 11 8.80 -13.70 15.89
N ILE A 12 7.81 -13.96 16.76
CA ILE A 12 7.93 -14.98 17.83
C ILE A 12 8.15 -16.36 17.21
N LEU A 13 7.36 -16.73 16.21
CA LEU A 13 7.52 -18.02 15.51
C LEU A 13 8.87 -18.14 14.82
N ALA A 14 9.45 -17.06 14.31
CA ALA A 14 10.81 -17.07 13.77
C ALA A 14 11.85 -17.41 14.83
N ILE A 15 11.75 -16.85 16.03
CA ILE A 15 12.64 -17.18 17.14
C ILE A 15 12.47 -18.66 17.57
N VAL A 16 11.23 -19.12 17.66
CA VAL A 16 10.96 -20.56 17.98
C VAL A 16 11.54 -21.47 16.91
N ALA A 17 11.30 -21.15 15.63
CA ALA A 17 11.84 -21.90 14.48
C ALA A 17 13.38 -21.97 14.50
N PHE A 18 14.05 -20.86 14.90
CA PHE A 18 15.50 -20.83 15.06
C PHE A 18 15.98 -21.94 16.00
N PHE A 19 15.42 -22.01 17.20
CA PHE A 19 15.85 -23.02 18.21
C PHE A 19 15.46 -24.43 17.80
N VAL A 20 14.23 -24.64 17.30
CA VAL A 20 13.77 -25.96 16.85
C VAL A 20 14.68 -26.52 15.77
N VAL A 21 14.98 -25.71 14.75
CA VAL A 21 15.82 -26.13 13.62
C VAL A 21 17.27 -26.32 14.06
N TYR A 22 17.82 -25.43 14.88
CA TYR A 22 19.16 -25.58 15.44
C TYR A 22 19.33 -26.93 16.14
N HIS A 23 18.44 -27.27 17.06
CA HIS A 23 18.53 -28.53 17.82
C HIS A 23 18.26 -29.75 16.94
N ALA A 24 17.35 -29.70 15.98
CA ALA A 24 17.04 -30.80 15.08
C ALA A 24 18.17 -31.15 14.10
N VAL A 25 19.05 -30.16 13.81
CA VAL A 25 20.01 -30.30 12.69
C VAL A 25 21.47 -30.27 13.14
N ILE A 26 21.78 -29.82 14.37
CA ILE A 26 23.18 -29.69 14.85
C ILE A 26 23.99 -31.00 14.77
N GLU A 27 23.36 -32.15 14.92
CA GLU A 27 23.99 -33.47 14.86
C GLU A 27 24.09 -34.04 13.45
N LYS A 28 23.51 -33.40 12.43
CA LYS A 28 23.58 -33.87 11.05
C LYS A 28 24.96 -33.64 10.44
N PRO A 29 25.34 -34.42 9.42
CA PRO A 29 26.62 -34.25 8.71
C PRO A 29 26.81 -32.83 8.17
N PRO A 30 28.03 -32.25 8.16
CA PRO A 30 28.29 -30.87 7.71
C PRO A 30 27.74 -30.56 6.31
N LYS A 31 27.87 -31.49 5.36
CA LYS A 31 27.36 -31.34 4.00
C LYS A 31 25.83 -31.13 3.99
N THR A 32 25.12 -31.92 4.79
CA THR A 32 23.66 -31.78 4.93
C THR A 32 23.28 -30.42 5.53
N ARG A 33 23.99 -29.98 6.58
CA ARG A 33 23.75 -28.66 7.21
C ARG A 33 23.96 -27.50 6.23
N ILE A 34 25.04 -27.57 5.44
CA ILE A 34 25.34 -26.55 4.42
C ILE A 34 24.23 -26.52 3.36
N LEU A 35 23.83 -27.67 2.82
CA LEU A 35 22.78 -27.75 1.81
C LEU A 35 21.45 -27.15 2.33
N LEU A 36 21.05 -27.59 3.53
CA LEU A 36 19.82 -27.08 4.15
C LEU A 36 19.90 -25.56 4.41
N ALA A 37 21.05 -25.05 4.85
CA ALA A 37 21.25 -23.61 5.09
C ALA A 37 21.11 -22.81 3.79
N LEU A 38 21.68 -23.30 2.67
CA LEU A 38 21.54 -22.63 1.37
C LEU A 38 20.08 -22.63 0.89
N LEU A 39 19.37 -23.74 1.01
CA LEU A 39 17.94 -23.80 0.65
C LEU A 39 17.09 -22.87 1.52
N ALA A 40 17.36 -22.85 2.83
CA ALA A 40 16.64 -21.99 3.76
C ALA A 40 16.94 -20.52 3.52
N LEU A 41 18.15 -20.14 3.11
CA LEU A 41 18.49 -18.76 2.76
C LEU A 41 17.67 -18.27 1.57
N VAL A 42 17.48 -19.11 0.55
CA VAL A 42 16.59 -18.80 -0.58
C VAL A 42 15.15 -18.64 -0.10
N ALA A 43 14.65 -19.57 0.73
CA ALA A 43 13.28 -19.50 1.26
C ALA A 43 13.07 -18.29 2.19
N ALA A 44 14.10 -17.81 2.88
CA ALA A 44 14.06 -16.67 3.78
C ALA A 44 14.15 -15.30 3.04
N SER A 45 14.57 -15.30 1.77
CA SER A 45 14.80 -14.05 1.02
C SER A 45 13.58 -13.12 0.94
N PRO A 46 12.31 -13.60 0.79
CA PRO A 46 11.15 -12.74 0.83
C PRO A 46 10.95 -12.07 2.20
N GLY A 47 11.15 -12.81 3.30
CA GLY A 47 11.08 -12.27 4.66
C GLY A 47 12.19 -11.25 4.93
N ALA A 48 13.41 -11.53 4.47
CA ALA A 48 14.55 -10.62 4.58
C ALA A 48 14.34 -9.31 3.81
N SER A 49 13.64 -9.36 2.67
CA SER A 49 13.33 -8.18 1.88
C SER A 49 12.53 -7.13 2.67
N PHE A 50 11.77 -7.54 3.70
CA PHE A 50 10.98 -6.61 4.52
C PHE A 50 11.88 -5.66 5.32
N ALA A 51 12.90 -6.19 5.98
CA ALA A 51 13.87 -5.35 6.69
C ALA A 51 14.75 -4.55 5.72
N ALA A 52 15.14 -5.15 4.58
CA ALA A 52 15.93 -4.47 3.55
C ALA A 52 15.18 -3.26 2.94
N TYR A 53 13.86 -3.36 2.81
CA TYR A 53 13.02 -2.22 2.40
C TYR A 53 13.11 -1.06 3.40
N TYR A 54 12.97 -1.34 4.71
CA TYR A 54 13.07 -0.31 5.75
C TYR A 54 14.47 0.28 5.91
N ALA A 55 15.50 -0.46 5.49
CA ALA A 55 16.88 0.04 5.40
C ALA A 55 17.16 0.83 4.10
N HIS A 56 16.13 1.07 3.27
CA HIS A 56 16.24 1.75 1.97
C HIS A 56 17.24 1.10 1.00
N ILE A 57 17.48 -0.22 1.14
CA ILE A 57 18.35 -0.99 0.24
C ILE A 57 17.59 -1.39 -1.03
N LEU A 58 16.27 -1.60 -0.92
CA LEU A 58 15.42 -1.95 -2.05
C LEU A 58 14.73 -0.71 -2.61
N PRO A 59 14.69 -0.54 -3.95
CA PRO A 59 13.93 0.51 -4.57
C PRO A 59 12.42 0.26 -4.40
N GLU A 60 11.66 1.35 -4.34
CA GLU A 60 10.20 1.27 -4.40
C GLU A 60 9.77 0.73 -5.77
N SER A 61 8.88 -0.27 -5.76
CA SER A 61 8.39 -0.88 -6.98
C SER A 61 6.95 -1.38 -6.85
N SER A 62 6.19 -1.30 -7.93
CA SER A 62 4.80 -1.78 -7.98
C SER A 62 4.69 -3.25 -7.57
N TRP A 63 5.63 -4.08 -8.03
CA TRP A 63 5.68 -5.50 -7.69
C TRP A 63 5.82 -5.73 -6.19
N TYR A 64 6.72 -5.01 -5.52
CA TYR A 64 6.96 -5.17 -4.09
C TYR A 64 5.73 -4.76 -3.26
N TYR A 65 5.12 -3.61 -3.59
CA TYR A 65 3.90 -3.15 -2.93
C TYR A 65 2.73 -4.11 -3.16
N GLN A 66 2.59 -4.62 -4.39
CA GLN A 66 1.57 -5.61 -4.73
C GLN A 66 1.76 -6.89 -3.93
N PHE A 67 3.00 -7.40 -3.83
CA PHE A 67 3.36 -8.57 -3.03
C PHE A 67 3.07 -8.33 -1.54
N ARG A 68 3.55 -7.22 -0.97
CA ARG A 68 3.32 -6.88 0.45
C ARG A 68 1.85 -6.68 0.80
N SER A 69 1.02 -6.29 -0.17
CA SER A 69 -0.42 -6.13 0.01
C SER A 69 -1.21 -7.45 0.04
N ILE A 70 -0.57 -8.59 -0.18
CA ILE A 70 -1.18 -9.90 0.04
C ILE A 70 -1.23 -10.16 1.55
N ALA A 71 -2.42 -10.52 2.06
CA ALA A 71 -2.58 -10.85 3.47
C ALA A 71 -1.74 -12.07 3.85
N GLY A 72 -1.12 -12.04 5.03
CA GLY A 72 -0.34 -13.16 5.54
C GLY A 72 1.13 -13.20 5.09
N THR A 73 1.61 -12.24 4.29
CA THR A 73 3.04 -12.19 3.90
C THR A 73 3.97 -12.07 5.10
N GLU A 74 3.51 -11.62 6.27
CA GLU A 74 4.26 -11.59 7.53
C GLU A 74 4.78 -12.98 7.93
N LEU A 75 4.04 -14.04 7.60
CA LEU A 75 4.45 -15.43 7.92
C LEU A 75 5.77 -15.84 7.25
N LEU A 76 6.15 -15.17 6.16
CA LEU A 76 7.43 -15.43 5.49
C LEU A 76 8.64 -15.09 6.36
N VAL A 77 8.46 -14.26 7.38
CA VAL A 77 9.48 -13.95 8.38
C VAL A 77 9.91 -15.20 9.17
N VAL A 78 9.05 -16.21 9.30
CA VAL A 78 9.38 -17.47 9.99
C VAL A 78 10.57 -18.17 9.33
N PHE A 79 10.72 -18.07 8.01
CA PHE A 79 11.85 -18.64 7.29
C PHE A 79 13.20 -17.99 7.66
N LEU A 80 13.21 -16.76 8.18
CA LEU A 80 14.41 -16.15 8.76
C LEU A 80 14.89 -16.95 9.96
N GLY A 81 13.96 -17.40 10.81
CA GLY A 81 14.28 -18.28 11.94
C GLY A 81 14.87 -19.61 11.49
N VAL A 82 14.27 -20.22 10.46
CA VAL A 82 14.80 -21.47 9.88
C VAL A 82 16.22 -21.27 9.34
N ALA A 83 16.43 -20.22 8.54
CA ALA A 83 17.75 -19.92 7.96
C ALA A 83 18.79 -19.58 9.04
N GLY A 84 18.41 -18.76 10.03
CA GLY A 84 19.26 -18.38 11.14
C GLY A 84 19.66 -19.59 12.02
N GLY A 85 18.69 -20.47 12.33
CA GLY A 85 18.93 -21.70 13.07
C GLY A 85 19.90 -22.66 12.36
N LEU A 86 19.74 -22.81 11.03
CA LEU A 86 20.67 -23.59 10.21
C LEU A 86 22.06 -22.94 10.13
N ALA A 87 22.14 -21.63 9.90
CA ALA A 87 23.40 -20.90 9.90
C ALA A 87 24.14 -21.04 11.24
N ALA A 88 23.42 -21.01 12.34
CA ALA A 88 23.96 -21.20 13.68
C ALA A 88 24.61 -22.57 13.88
N THR A 89 24.13 -23.63 13.20
CA THR A 89 24.77 -24.96 13.26
C THR A 89 26.14 -25.03 12.58
N LEU A 90 26.47 -24.05 11.74
CA LEU A 90 27.74 -23.96 11.01
C LEU A 90 28.78 -23.10 11.73
N LEU A 91 28.40 -22.40 12.80
CA LEU A 91 29.23 -21.49 13.57
C LEU A 91 29.70 -22.11 14.89
N PRO A 92 30.84 -21.68 15.43
CA PRO A 92 31.23 -21.98 16.80
C PRO A 92 30.15 -21.52 17.79
N ARG A 93 29.95 -22.27 18.89
CA ARG A 93 28.91 -21.97 19.89
C ARG A 93 28.99 -20.54 20.47
N VAL A 94 30.20 -20.00 20.57
CA VAL A 94 30.45 -18.62 21.06
C VAL A 94 29.79 -17.56 20.14
N LEU A 95 29.57 -17.86 18.85
CA LEU A 95 28.96 -16.97 17.87
C LEU A 95 27.44 -17.18 17.68
N LEU A 96 26.81 -18.06 18.47
CA LEU A 96 25.37 -18.40 18.35
C LEU A 96 24.47 -17.17 18.45
N LEU A 97 24.86 -16.18 19.24
CA LEU A 97 24.10 -14.94 19.39
C LEU A 97 24.02 -14.11 18.09
N LEU A 98 25.00 -14.19 17.20
CA LEU A 98 25.01 -13.35 15.98
C LEU A 98 23.83 -13.69 15.05
N PRO A 99 23.61 -14.95 14.61
CA PRO A 99 22.44 -15.26 13.78
C PRO A 99 21.12 -15.07 14.53
N LEU A 100 21.06 -15.31 15.85
CA LEU A 100 19.86 -15.07 16.64
C LEU A 100 19.49 -13.57 16.68
N LEU A 101 20.45 -12.68 16.93
CA LEU A 101 20.25 -11.22 16.89
C LEU A 101 19.86 -10.76 15.48
N GLY A 102 20.47 -11.36 14.44
CA GLY A 102 20.10 -11.11 13.06
C GLY A 102 18.62 -11.47 12.79
N VAL A 103 18.19 -12.67 13.18
CA VAL A 103 16.78 -13.09 13.06
C VAL A 103 15.86 -12.14 13.81
N ALA A 104 16.19 -11.78 15.04
CA ALA A 104 15.40 -10.84 15.84
C ALA A 104 15.29 -9.47 15.16
N ALA A 105 16.40 -8.89 14.73
CA ALA A 105 16.44 -7.57 14.07
C ALA A 105 15.60 -7.57 12.77
N PHE A 106 15.80 -8.56 11.89
CA PHE A 106 15.08 -8.64 10.62
C PHE A 106 13.58 -8.94 10.80
N SER A 107 13.21 -9.64 11.88
CA SER A 107 11.80 -9.95 12.17
C SER A 107 11.07 -8.77 12.82
N ILE A 108 11.76 -7.97 13.64
CA ILE A 108 11.16 -6.85 14.39
C ILE A 108 11.10 -5.57 13.53
N ALA A 109 12.12 -5.30 12.70
CA ALA A 109 12.21 -4.07 11.91
C ALA A 109 10.92 -3.73 11.13
N PRO A 110 10.22 -4.69 10.46
CA PRO A 110 9.01 -4.39 9.69
C PRO A 110 7.77 -4.03 10.52
N ILE A 111 7.80 -4.27 11.83
CA ILE A 111 6.61 -4.14 12.68
C ILE A 111 6.79 -3.15 13.83
N ILE A 112 8.00 -2.63 14.03
CA ILE A 112 8.34 -1.84 15.22
C ILE A 112 7.74 -0.44 15.23
N LYS A 113 7.54 0.18 14.06
CA LYS A 113 7.12 1.58 13.92
C LYS A 113 5.83 1.94 14.69
N PRO A 114 4.72 1.15 14.63
CA PRO A 114 3.52 1.44 15.41
C PRO A 114 3.71 1.36 16.94
N PHE A 115 4.76 0.67 17.40
CA PHE A 115 5.08 0.58 18.83
C PHE A 115 5.91 1.77 19.31
N ILE A 116 6.81 2.28 18.45
CA ILE A 116 7.66 3.43 18.79
C ILE A 116 6.87 4.73 18.67
N GLY A 117 6.02 4.86 17.65
CA GLY A 117 5.23 6.06 17.36
C GLY A 117 3.73 5.76 17.29
N PRO A 118 3.07 5.35 18.37
CA PRO A 118 1.63 5.07 18.33
C PRO A 118 0.83 6.35 18.12
N ILE A 119 -0.24 6.28 17.30
CA ILE A 119 -1.26 7.33 17.23
C ILE A 119 -2.34 7.00 18.27
N ALA A 120 -2.69 7.97 19.12
CA ALA A 120 -3.77 7.82 20.08
C ALA A 120 -5.12 7.76 19.35
N GLY A 121 -6.02 6.86 19.78
CA GLY A 121 -7.31 6.68 19.11
C GLY A 121 -8.23 7.91 19.20
N ASP A 122 -8.15 8.65 20.29
CA ASP A 122 -8.87 9.90 20.54
C ASP A 122 -8.35 11.08 19.71
N ALA A 123 -7.16 10.96 19.11
CA ALA A 123 -6.64 11.94 18.16
C ALA A 123 -7.30 11.85 16.78
N LEU A 124 -8.01 10.75 16.48
CA LEU A 124 -8.66 10.49 15.19
C LEU A 124 -10.13 10.90 15.26
N LYS A 125 -10.54 11.86 14.43
CA LYS A 125 -11.83 12.55 14.55
C LYS A 125 -12.84 12.16 13.48
N ASP A 126 -12.39 11.55 12.38
CA ASP A 126 -13.22 11.21 11.20
C ASP A 126 -13.98 12.46 10.66
N GLU A 127 -13.29 13.60 10.56
CA GLU A 127 -13.86 14.82 10.01
C GLU A 127 -13.96 14.77 8.48
N TRP A 128 -15.04 15.37 7.94
CA TRP A 128 -15.31 15.36 6.50
C TRP A 128 -15.64 16.75 5.99
N ASP A 129 -15.02 17.14 4.88
CA ASP A 129 -15.44 18.26 4.06
C ASP A 129 -16.20 17.74 2.83
N GLY A 130 -17.52 17.70 2.92
CA GLY A 130 -18.39 17.08 1.92
C GLY A 130 -18.07 15.59 1.75
N ALA A 131 -17.46 15.20 0.62
CA ALA A 131 -17.08 13.83 0.32
C ALA A 131 -15.60 13.52 0.64
N VAL A 132 -14.82 14.50 1.09
CA VAL A 132 -13.40 14.35 1.39
C VAL A 132 -13.19 14.17 2.89
N CYS A 133 -12.52 13.11 3.27
CA CYS A 133 -12.08 12.85 4.63
C CYS A 133 -10.86 13.70 4.94
N LEU A 134 -10.92 14.50 6.01
CA LEU A 134 -9.79 15.30 6.48
C LEU A 134 -8.92 14.47 7.42
N GLN A 135 -7.60 14.65 7.31
CA GLN A 135 -6.68 13.96 8.22
C GLN A 135 -6.68 14.61 9.61
N SER A 136 -6.77 13.79 10.63
CA SER A 136 -6.74 14.26 12.02
C SER A 136 -5.32 14.54 12.52
N THR A 137 -4.32 13.89 11.92
CA THR A 137 -2.90 14.02 12.29
C THR A 137 -2.02 14.14 11.05
N PRO A 138 -0.79 14.68 11.17
CA PRO A 138 0.15 14.75 10.05
C PRO A 138 0.52 13.39 9.44
N SER A 139 0.16 12.29 10.09
CA SER A 139 0.57 10.93 9.73
C SER A 139 -0.56 10.08 9.13
N THR A 140 -1.78 10.62 9.03
CA THR A 140 -2.98 9.87 8.62
C THR A 140 -3.52 10.23 7.23
N CYS A 141 -2.74 11.01 6.44
CA CYS A 141 -3.12 11.38 5.08
C CYS A 141 -3.46 10.16 4.20
N GLY A 142 -2.72 9.05 4.34
CA GLY A 142 -3.00 7.82 3.59
C GLY A 142 -4.34 7.18 3.95
N ALA A 143 -4.68 7.12 5.24
CA ALA A 143 -5.96 6.61 5.71
C ALA A 143 -7.11 7.51 5.25
N ALA A 144 -6.99 8.82 5.41
CA ALA A 144 -8.00 9.80 4.99
C ALA A 144 -8.22 9.83 3.46
N SER A 145 -7.13 9.80 2.66
CA SER A 145 -7.24 9.69 1.20
C SER A 145 -7.89 8.40 0.75
N THR A 146 -7.58 7.28 1.43
CA THR A 146 -8.23 5.99 1.13
C THR A 146 -9.70 6.03 1.51
N ALA A 147 -10.08 6.59 2.68
CA ALA A 147 -11.47 6.79 3.10
C ALA A 147 -12.26 7.60 2.07
N THR A 148 -11.67 8.69 1.58
CA THR A 148 -12.23 9.54 0.52
C THR A 148 -12.54 8.74 -0.74
N ILE A 149 -11.61 7.90 -1.22
CA ILE A 149 -11.82 7.07 -2.41
C ILE A 149 -12.89 6.01 -2.16
N LEU A 150 -12.87 5.34 -1.01
CA LEU A 150 -13.88 4.32 -0.71
C LEU A 150 -15.28 4.93 -0.68
N ARG A 151 -15.46 6.12 -0.09
CA ARG A 151 -16.73 6.85 -0.13
C ARG A 151 -17.13 7.25 -1.55
N TYR A 152 -16.20 7.72 -2.37
CA TYR A 152 -16.45 8.03 -3.78
C TYR A 152 -16.93 6.81 -4.58
N LEU A 153 -16.46 5.61 -4.24
CA LEU A 153 -16.87 4.33 -4.84
C LEU A 153 -18.14 3.72 -4.20
N GLY A 154 -18.81 4.46 -3.29
CA GLY A 154 -20.05 4.01 -2.63
C GLY A 154 -19.85 3.16 -1.38
N GLY A 155 -18.63 3.05 -0.87
CA GLY A 155 -18.33 2.36 0.38
C GLY A 155 -18.34 3.27 1.59
N GLU A 156 -18.25 2.65 2.76
CA GLU A 156 -18.20 3.35 4.05
C GLU A 156 -16.93 2.93 4.80
N ALA A 157 -16.07 3.88 5.09
CA ALA A 157 -14.93 3.71 5.98
C ALA A 157 -14.43 5.09 6.42
N GLY A 158 -14.15 5.26 7.70
CA GLY A 158 -13.55 6.48 8.25
C GLY A 158 -12.02 6.41 8.29
N GLU A 159 -11.39 7.56 8.54
CA GLU A 159 -9.96 7.68 8.77
C GLU A 159 -9.51 6.79 9.93
N SER A 160 -10.24 6.85 11.06
CA SER A 160 -9.92 6.15 12.30
C SER A 160 -9.88 4.63 12.09
N GLN A 161 -10.89 4.09 11.38
CA GLN A 161 -10.96 2.67 11.07
C GLN A 161 -9.81 2.24 10.15
N LEU A 162 -9.56 2.99 9.07
CA LEU A 162 -8.49 2.66 8.12
C LEU A 162 -7.10 2.85 8.73
N ALA A 163 -6.89 3.87 9.55
CA ALA A 163 -5.64 4.07 10.28
C ALA A 163 -5.36 2.91 11.25
N ALA A 164 -6.40 2.41 11.93
CA ALA A 164 -6.28 1.27 12.82
C ALA A 164 -5.94 -0.02 12.06
N GLU A 165 -6.66 -0.32 10.98
CA GLU A 165 -6.45 -1.53 10.17
C GLU A 165 -5.13 -1.52 9.39
N ALA A 166 -4.68 -0.33 8.98
CA ALA A 166 -3.41 -0.16 8.29
C ALA A 166 -2.21 0.06 9.23
N HIS A 167 -2.40 -0.11 10.53
CA HIS A 167 -1.34 0.04 11.53
C HIS A 167 -0.61 1.39 11.43
N SER A 168 -1.35 2.48 11.19
CA SER A 168 -0.80 3.83 11.09
C SER A 168 -0.04 4.21 12.35
N TYR A 169 1.05 4.92 12.19
CA TYR A 169 1.94 5.33 13.27
C TYR A 169 2.37 6.79 13.08
N ASN A 170 2.96 7.39 14.09
CA ASN A 170 3.51 8.74 14.00
C ASN A 170 4.72 8.74 13.05
N GLY A 171 4.49 9.17 11.82
CA GLY A 171 5.42 9.09 10.69
C GLY A 171 4.78 8.57 9.40
N GLY A 172 3.54 8.05 9.46
CA GLY A 172 2.80 7.68 8.26
C GLY A 172 2.04 6.36 8.33
N THR A 173 1.70 5.86 7.16
CA THR A 173 1.00 4.58 6.96
C THR A 173 1.60 3.86 5.77
N GLU A 174 1.93 2.60 5.94
CA GLU A 174 2.42 1.79 4.82
C GLU A 174 1.27 1.48 3.85
N ALA A 175 1.40 1.88 2.60
CA ALA A 175 0.33 1.82 1.62
C ALA A 175 -0.20 0.40 1.34
N TRP A 176 0.63 -0.64 1.49
CA TRP A 176 0.17 -2.03 1.34
C TRP A 176 -0.84 -2.46 2.42
N TYR A 177 -0.81 -1.88 3.63
CA TYR A 177 -1.83 -2.15 4.64
C TYR A 177 -3.15 -1.43 4.30
N LEU A 178 -3.10 -0.22 3.74
CA LEU A 178 -4.29 0.45 3.20
C LEU A 178 -4.91 -0.37 2.06
N ALA A 179 -4.07 -0.93 1.18
CA ALA A 179 -4.54 -1.82 0.13
C ALA A 179 -5.21 -3.08 0.67
N ARG A 180 -4.69 -3.68 1.76
CA ARG A 180 -5.35 -4.82 2.43
C ARG A 180 -6.71 -4.43 3.00
N ALA A 181 -6.79 -3.26 3.66
CA ALA A 181 -8.03 -2.73 4.22
C ALA A 181 -9.09 -2.45 3.12
N ALA A 182 -8.68 -1.95 1.95
CA ALA A 182 -9.58 -1.79 0.81
C ALA A 182 -10.01 -3.15 0.22
N ARG A 183 -9.07 -4.10 0.04
CA ARG A 183 -9.39 -5.43 -0.49
C ARG A 183 -10.30 -6.24 0.43
N SER A 184 -10.16 -6.13 1.75
CA SER A 184 -11.06 -6.81 2.70
C SER A 184 -12.51 -6.32 2.59
N ARG A 185 -12.72 -5.12 2.02
CA ARG A 185 -14.03 -4.53 1.71
C ARG A 185 -14.53 -4.83 0.30
N GLY A 186 -13.84 -5.69 -0.45
CA GLY A 186 -14.25 -6.11 -1.78
C GLY A 186 -13.78 -5.20 -2.92
N TYR A 187 -12.79 -4.33 -2.69
CA TYR A 187 -12.19 -3.52 -3.75
C TYR A 187 -10.96 -4.21 -4.34
N ASP A 188 -10.72 -3.96 -5.62
CA ASP A 188 -9.45 -4.29 -6.26
C ASP A 188 -8.47 -3.13 -6.10
N VAL A 189 -7.23 -3.45 -5.75
CA VAL A 189 -6.17 -2.45 -5.56
C VAL A 189 -4.95 -2.81 -6.40
N HIS A 190 -4.46 -1.81 -7.13
CA HIS A 190 -3.27 -1.94 -7.96
C HIS A 190 -2.29 -0.80 -7.69
N PHE A 191 -1.00 -1.14 -7.56
CA PHE A 191 0.08 -0.18 -7.40
C PHE A 191 0.78 0.10 -8.72
N ASP A 192 1.12 1.36 -8.94
CA ASP A 192 1.91 1.81 -10.08
C ASP A 192 2.93 2.88 -9.63
N PHE A 193 4.10 2.87 -10.25
CA PHE A 193 5.14 3.89 -10.06
C PHE A 193 5.51 4.47 -11.41
N ARG A 194 5.35 5.79 -11.56
CA ARG A 194 5.54 6.50 -12.80
C ARG A 194 6.49 7.67 -12.61
N SER A 195 7.16 8.09 -13.67
CA SER A 195 8.08 9.23 -13.62
C SER A 195 7.38 10.58 -13.44
N SER A 196 6.08 10.66 -13.72
CA SER A 196 5.28 11.89 -13.62
C SER A 196 3.84 11.57 -13.27
N PHE A 197 3.06 12.58 -12.89
CA PHE A 197 1.62 12.44 -12.72
C PHE A 197 0.96 12.02 -14.03
N SER A 198 0.25 10.90 -13.99
CA SER A 198 -0.42 10.31 -15.14
C SER A 198 -1.76 9.72 -14.72
N PRO A 199 -2.89 10.33 -15.13
CA PRO A 199 -4.22 9.79 -14.87
C PRO A 199 -4.52 8.55 -15.70
N GLU A 200 -3.74 8.27 -16.74
CA GLU A 200 -3.93 7.11 -17.62
C GLU A 200 -3.72 5.77 -16.88
N GLY A 201 -3.10 5.79 -15.70
CA GLY A 201 -3.04 4.64 -14.77
C GLY A 201 -4.39 4.21 -14.23
N GLY A 202 -5.38 5.06 -14.38
CA GLY A 202 -6.75 4.90 -13.90
C GLY A 202 -7.01 5.63 -12.60
N LEU A 203 -8.23 6.13 -12.49
CA LEU A 203 -8.79 6.81 -11.33
C LEU A 203 -10.01 6.02 -10.84
N PRO A 204 -10.41 6.16 -9.56
CA PRO A 204 -9.73 6.96 -8.52
C PRO A 204 -8.43 6.32 -8.01
N SER A 205 -7.52 7.15 -7.51
CA SER A 205 -6.20 6.72 -7.03
C SER A 205 -5.73 7.55 -5.84
N VAL A 206 -5.14 6.92 -4.84
CA VAL A 206 -4.27 7.60 -3.87
C VAL A 206 -2.95 7.88 -4.54
N VAL A 207 -2.53 9.13 -4.52
CA VAL A 207 -1.33 9.60 -5.21
C VAL A 207 -0.34 10.16 -4.21
N GLY A 208 0.92 9.75 -4.35
CA GLY A 208 2.01 10.25 -3.52
C GLY A 208 2.53 11.58 -4.04
N VAL A 209 2.60 12.57 -3.15
CA VAL A 209 3.11 13.90 -3.42
C VAL A 209 4.10 14.33 -2.33
N ARG A 210 4.82 15.41 -2.55
CA ARG A 210 5.62 16.10 -1.53
C ARG A 210 5.11 17.52 -1.36
N LEU A 211 4.99 17.91 -0.10
CA LEU A 211 4.78 19.29 0.33
C LEU A 211 6.09 19.77 0.97
N GLY A 212 6.94 20.42 0.18
CA GLY A 212 8.32 20.66 0.56
C GLY A 212 9.10 19.35 0.73
N VAL A 213 9.59 19.08 1.94
CA VAL A 213 10.35 17.85 2.27
C VAL A 213 9.48 16.72 2.81
N VAL A 214 8.20 16.98 3.10
CA VAL A 214 7.29 16.02 3.73
C VAL A 214 6.52 15.25 2.65
N GLY A 215 6.53 13.92 2.75
CA GLY A 215 5.66 13.07 1.92
C GLY A 215 4.19 13.21 2.33
N HIS A 216 3.30 13.23 1.35
CA HIS A 216 1.87 13.36 1.56
C HIS A 216 1.10 12.50 0.56
N PHE A 217 -0.08 12.04 0.95
CA PHE A 217 -1.01 11.34 0.07
C PHE A 217 -2.26 12.20 -0.16
N ILE A 218 -2.67 12.28 -1.41
CA ILE A 218 -3.93 12.90 -1.84
C ILE A 218 -4.77 11.89 -2.60
N ALA A 219 -6.08 12.06 -2.62
CA ALA A 219 -7.00 11.30 -3.47
C ALA A 219 -7.24 12.05 -4.77
N ILE A 220 -7.02 11.43 -5.93
CA ILE A 220 -7.52 11.93 -7.21
C ILE A 220 -8.68 11.03 -7.61
N LEU A 221 -9.89 11.60 -7.59
CA LEU A 221 -11.14 10.85 -7.68
C LEU A 221 -11.58 10.62 -9.12
N GLY A 222 -11.41 11.63 -9.97
CA GLY A 222 -11.85 11.58 -11.35
C GLY A 222 -11.35 12.78 -12.14
N GLN A 223 -11.80 12.87 -13.39
CA GLN A 223 -11.52 13.97 -14.29
C GLN A 223 -12.82 14.52 -14.87
N GLU A 224 -12.97 15.84 -14.85
CA GLU A 224 -14.07 16.60 -15.43
C GLU A 224 -13.51 17.57 -16.49
N GLY A 225 -13.63 17.21 -17.77
CA GLY A 225 -12.98 17.95 -18.85
C GLY A 225 -11.46 17.91 -18.72
N ASP A 226 -10.83 19.08 -18.58
CA ASP A 226 -9.38 19.26 -18.40
C ASP A 226 -8.95 19.34 -16.93
N ARG A 227 -9.90 19.21 -15.99
CA ARG A 227 -9.65 19.33 -14.55
C ARG A 227 -9.81 18.01 -13.82
N PHE A 228 -9.08 17.90 -12.73
CA PHE A 228 -9.08 16.73 -11.85
C PHE A 228 -9.82 17.06 -10.56
N LEU A 229 -10.71 16.14 -10.17
CA LEU A 229 -11.36 16.18 -8.86
C LEU A 229 -10.40 15.62 -7.81
N VAL A 230 -9.92 16.50 -6.94
CA VAL A 230 -8.92 16.22 -5.90
C VAL A 230 -9.58 16.24 -4.54
N GLY A 231 -9.26 15.26 -3.71
CA GLY A 231 -9.52 15.22 -2.29
C GLY A 231 -8.20 15.27 -1.53
N ASP A 232 -7.79 16.46 -1.11
CA ASP A 232 -6.61 16.61 -0.27
C ASP A 232 -7.03 16.55 1.20
N PRO A 233 -6.51 15.59 2.00
CA PRO A 233 -6.86 15.48 3.42
C PRO A 233 -6.53 16.72 4.27
N LEU A 234 -5.67 17.62 3.78
CA LEU A 234 -5.33 18.88 4.47
C LEU A 234 -6.22 20.04 4.08
N ILE A 235 -6.80 20.02 2.87
CA ILE A 235 -7.44 21.19 2.27
C ILE A 235 -8.94 20.94 2.04
N GLY A 236 -9.33 19.70 1.72
CA GLY A 236 -10.67 19.34 1.33
C GLY A 236 -10.80 19.06 -0.18
N ARG A 237 -12.00 19.34 -0.73
CA ARG A 237 -12.33 19.08 -2.13
C ARG A 237 -11.96 20.23 -3.04
N GLU A 238 -11.23 19.93 -4.11
CA GLU A 238 -10.85 20.91 -5.13
C GLU A 238 -11.02 20.36 -6.55
N LEU A 239 -11.17 21.27 -7.51
CA LEU A 239 -11.15 20.96 -8.94
C LEU A 239 -10.00 21.72 -9.59
N LEU A 240 -8.91 21.02 -9.90
CA LEU A 240 -7.64 21.61 -10.34
C LEU A 240 -7.30 21.20 -11.77
N SER A 241 -6.74 22.15 -12.55
CA SER A 241 -6.12 21.81 -13.81
C SER A 241 -4.84 20.99 -13.61
N ARG A 242 -4.34 20.35 -14.68
CA ARG A 242 -3.05 19.65 -14.64
C ARG A 242 -1.90 20.58 -14.22
N ASP A 243 -1.91 21.80 -14.74
CA ASP A 243 -0.88 22.80 -14.44
C ASP A 243 -0.92 23.25 -12.97
N ASP A 244 -2.12 23.43 -12.40
CA ASP A 244 -2.27 23.79 -10.99
C ASP A 244 -1.83 22.66 -10.07
N LEU A 245 -2.14 21.39 -10.44
CA LEU A 245 -1.65 20.22 -9.73
C LEU A 245 -0.12 20.17 -9.72
N GLN A 246 0.53 20.38 -10.87
CA GLN A 246 1.99 20.33 -10.99
C GLN A 246 2.68 21.51 -10.31
N LYS A 247 2.02 22.68 -10.22
CA LYS A 247 2.55 23.83 -9.46
C LYS A 247 2.46 23.61 -7.95
N ARG A 248 1.38 22.97 -7.47
CA ARG A 248 1.12 22.78 -6.04
C ARG A 248 1.89 21.59 -5.46
N TYR A 249 1.96 20.48 -6.19
CA TYR A 249 2.47 19.21 -5.69
C TYR A 249 3.69 18.73 -6.49
N ALA A 250 4.74 18.35 -5.78
CA ALA A 250 5.82 17.57 -6.37
C ALA A 250 5.44 16.08 -6.30
N PHE A 251 5.03 15.50 -7.43
CA PHE A 251 4.62 14.10 -7.51
C PHE A 251 5.80 13.15 -7.28
N THR A 252 5.57 12.10 -6.46
CA THR A 252 6.58 11.05 -6.20
C THR A 252 6.56 9.93 -7.22
N GLY A 253 5.54 9.91 -8.08
CA GLY A 253 5.29 8.83 -9.01
C GLY A 253 4.47 7.66 -8.44
N PHE A 254 4.22 7.63 -7.14
CA PHE A 254 3.39 6.62 -6.49
C PHE A 254 1.92 6.79 -6.82
N HIS A 255 1.27 5.69 -7.22
CA HIS A 255 -0.17 5.58 -7.41
C HIS A 255 -0.68 4.27 -6.78
N MET A 256 -1.74 4.37 -5.98
CA MET A 256 -2.52 3.22 -5.49
C MET A 256 -3.95 3.38 -6.01
N ARG A 257 -4.24 2.74 -7.13
CA ARG A 257 -5.58 2.74 -7.73
C ARG A 257 -6.50 1.79 -6.98
N ILE A 258 -7.72 2.25 -6.70
CA ILE A 258 -8.76 1.47 -6.05
C ILE A 258 -10.00 1.47 -6.96
N LYS A 259 -10.62 0.31 -7.18
CA LYS A 259 -11.84 0.19 -7.99
C LYS A 259 -12.77 -0.89 -7.43
N ASN A 260 -14.04 -0.84 -7.81
CA ASN A 260 -14.99 -1.88 -7.48
C ASN A 260 -14.54 -3.21 -8.10
N LYS A 261 -14.68 -4.31 -7.35
CA LYS A 261 -14.34 -5.64 -7.85
C LYS A 261 -15.27 -6.02 -9.01
N GLY A 262 -14.68 -6.43 -10.12
CA GLY A 262 -15.43 -6.81 -11.33
C GLY A 262 -15.64 -5.66 -12.33
N GLU A 263 -15.28 -4.43 -12.00
CA GLU A 263 -15.30 -3.33 -12.96
C GLU A 263 -14.08 -3.46 -13.89
N GLN A 264 -14.31 -3.97 -15.09
CA GLN A 264 -13.29 -4.02 -16.13
C GLN A 264 -12.90 -2.59 -16.49
N ALA A 265 -11.59 -2.34 -16.68
CA ALA A 265 -11.11 -1.07 -17.20
C ALA A 265 -11.82 -0.79 -18.53
N VAL A 266 -12.75 0.16 -18.53
CA VAL A 266 -13.37 0.65 -19.76
C VAL A 266 -12.25 1.32 -20.55
N PRO A 267 -11.91 0.85 -21.77
CA PRO A 267 -10.96 1.56 -22.61
C PRO A 267 -11.50 2.97 -22.87
N SER A 268 -10.62 3.97 -22.81
CA SER A 268 -10.92 5.40 -22.93
C SER A 268 -11.45 5.84 -24.30
N ASP A 269 -12.04 4.94 -25.11
CA ASP A 269 -12.37 5.15 -26.52
C ASP A 269 -13.88 5.28 -26.78
N ARG A 270 -14.68 5.76 -25.82
CA ARG A 270 -16.10 6.07 -26.07
C ARG A 270 -16.44 7.54 -25.84
N HIS A 271 -15.81 8.42 -26.61
CA HIS A 271 -16.39 9.71 -26.94
C HIS A 271 -16.37 9.90 -28.46
N LYS A 272 -17.19 9.10 -29.20
CA LYS A 272 -17.71 9.54 -30.49
C LYS A 272 -19.08 10.19 -30.24
N PRO A 273 -19.25 11.49 -30.48
CA PRO A 273 -20.57 12.09 -30.49
C PRO A 273 -21.36 11.45 -31.65
N SER A 274 -22.44 10.76 -31.33
CA SER A 274 -23.40 10.32 -32.33
C SER A 274 -24.09 11.54 -32.92
N GLY A 275 -23.55 12.05 -34.02
CA GLY A 275 -24.20 13.02 -34.87
C GLY A 275 -25.44 12.39 -35.50
N ARG A 276 -26.61 12.59 -34.86
CA ARG A 276 -27.90 12.34 -35.48
C ARG A 276 -28.18 13.49 -36.44
N ALA A 277 -27.83 13.30 -37.72
CA ALA A 277 -28.32 14.15 -38.81
C ALA A 277 -29.83 13.95 -38.91
N SER A 278 -30.58 14.97 -38.48
CA SER A 278 -32.01 15.11 -38.78
C SER A 278 -32.15 15.57 -40.23
N SER A 279 -32.48 14.64 -41.12
CA SER A 279 -32.96 14.98 -42.45
C SER A 279 -34.41 15.47 -42.36
N ALA A 280 -34.60 16.78 -42.36
CA ALA A 280 -35.90 17.39 -42.56
C ALA A 280 -36.24 17.28 -44.05
N GLY A 281 -37.18 16.37 -44.37
CA GLY A 281 -37.83 16.31 -45.66
C GLY A 281 -38.73 17.52 -45.90
N SER A 282 -38.47 18.30 -46.95
CA SER A 282 -39.34 19.30 -47.48
C SER A 282 -40.50 18.63 -48.23
N THR A 283 -41.71 18.83 -47.78
CA THR A 283 -42.93 18.59 -48.58
C THR A 283 -43.58 19.93 -48.84
N THR A 284 -43.54 20.32 -50.08
CA THR A 284 -44.33 21.39 -50.69
C THR A 284 -45.78 21.00 -50.83
N PRO A 285 -46.78 21.76 -50.46
CA PRO A 285 -48.13 21.54 -50.92
C PRO A 285 -48.40 22.34 -52.21
N ALA A 286 -48.87 21.62 -53.19
CA ALA A 286 -49.39 22.18 -54.44
C ALA A 286 -50.79 22.80 -54.24
N ASP A 287 -51.00 23.87 -55.04
CA ASP A 287 -52.22 24.55 -55.30
C ASP A 287 -53.49 23.72 -55.38
N ARG A 288 -54.58 24.24 -54.85
CA ARG A 288 -55.86 24.34 -55.56
C ARG A 288 -56.82 25.33 -54.89
N ASN A 289 -57.23 26.31 -55.77
CA ASN A 289 -58.43 27.18 -55.75
C ASN A 289 -58.56 28.25 -54.66
#